data_5aa333d52b349a9def90ea83c4538f40
#
_entry.id   5aa333d52b349a9def90ea83c4538f40
#
_cell.length_a   1.000
_cell.length_b   1.000
_cell.length_c   1.000
_cell.angle_alpha   90.00
_cell.angle_beta   90.00
_cell.angle_gamma   90.00
#
_symmetry.space_group_name_H-M   'P 1'
#
loop_
_entity.id
_entity.type
_entity.pdbx_description
1 polymer ?
#
loop_
_entity_poly.entity_id
_entity_poly.type
_entity_poly.pdbx_seq_one_letter_code
_entity_poly.pdbx_strand_id
1 'polypeptide(L)'
;KALLISGKYIDQAMLLKTKAMTIAANGRNSFIIRGALAAAQRANAAIIIEIARSEGGTGAYCAVNFWNIARLTNDFMNELGITIPVAIHADHFGIKKPEDIEPAKTEIVSLFDAGITSIAIDASHMPDAHNLLANIELSPYIPGWAGLETEVGEIKGKLGLSTDQEAL
;
A
#
# COMPACT_ATOMS: atom_id res chain seq x y z
N LYS A 1 -2.53 -22.62 -7.57
CA LYS A 1 -2.76 -21.71 -6.44
C LYS A 1 -2.09 -20.40 -6.75
N ALA A 2 -2.84 -19.29 -6.81
CA ALA A 2 -2.27 -17.95 -6.91
C ALA A 2 -1.59 -17.58 -5.58
N LEU A 3 -0.49 -16.83 -5.67
CA LEU A 3 0.22 -16.29 -4.52
C LEU A 3 0.10 -14.78 -4.54
N LEU A 4 0.12 -14.17 -3.36
CA LEU A 4 0.31 -12.73 -3.24
C LEU A 4 1.69 -12.37 -3.80
N ILE A 5 1.75 -11.28 -4.54
CA ILE A 5 2.98 -10.78 -5.14
C ILE A 5 3.35 -9.42 -4.55
N SER A 6 4.60 -9.02 -4.73
CA SER A 6 5.02 -7.65 -4.41
C SER A 6 4.34 -6.63 -5.32
N GLY A 7 3.91 -5.49 -4.75
CA GLY A 7 3.43 -4.33 -5.52
C GLY A 7 4.42 -3.87 -6.58
N LYS A 8 5.71 -3.98 -6.30
CA LYS A 8 6.80 -3.67 -7.24
C LYS A 8 6.65 -4.33 -8.61
N TYR A 9 6.14 -5.57 -8.68
CA TYR A 9 5.93 -6.24 -9.98
C TYR A 9 4.74 -5.68 -10.75
N ILE A 10 3.70 -5.21 -10.05
CA ILE A 10 2.57 -4.52 -10.69
C ILE A 10 3.05 -3.20 -11.28
N ASP A 11 3.81 -2.41 -10.53
CA ASP A 11 4.36 -1.13 -10.97
C ASP A 11 5.29 -1.30 -12.18
N GLN A 12 6.19 -2.28 -12.13
CA GLN A 12 7.05 -2.60 -13.26
C GLN A 12 6.26 -3.01 -14.50
N ALA A 13 5.18 -3.78 -14.34
CA ALA A 13 4.33 -4.18 -15.46
C ALA A 13 3.58 -2.99 -16.06
N MET A 14 3.12 -2.02 -15.24
CA MET A 14 2.51 -0.79 -15.73
C MET A 14 3.49 0.06 -16.53
N LEU A 15 4.71 0.24 -16.03
CA LEU A 15 5.78 0.96 -16.74
C LEU A 15 6.08 0.34 -18.11
N LEU A 16 6.20 -0.98 -18.18
CA LEU A 16 6.45 -1.69 -19.42
C LEU A 16 5.29 -1.57 -20.44
N LYS A 17 4.06 -1.51 -19.94
CA LYS A 17 2.87 -1.36 -20.79
C LYS A 17 2.60 0.06 -21.24
N THR A 18 3.21 1.05 -20.64
CA THR A 18 3.14 2.51 -20.92
C THR A 18 1.75 3.15 -20.89
N LYS A 19 0.69 2.41 -21.17
CA LYS A 19 -0.72 2.88 -21.15
C LYS A 19 -1.60 1.92 -20.35
N ALA A 20 -1.13 1.52 -19.19
CA ALA A 20 -1.86 0.66 -18.27
C ALA A 20 -1.96 1.33 -16.90
N MET A 21 -3.03 1.02 -16.19
CA MET A 21 -3.23 1.37 -14.79
C MET A 21 -3.74 0.13 -14.06
N THR A 22 -3.51 0.07 -12.78
CA THR A 22 -4.17 -0.87 -11.88
C THR A 22 -5.10 -0.13 -10.93
N ILE A 23 -5.97 -0.87 -10.28
CA ILE A 23 -6.84 -0.33 -9.23
C ILE A 23 -6.30 -0.81 -7.89
N ALA A 24 -6.13 0.11 -6.96
CA ALA A 24 -5.96 -0.18 -5.55
C ALA A 24 -7.35 -0.10 -4.88
N ALA A 25 -7.83 -1.23 -4.39
CA ALA A 25 -9.14 -1.35 -3.79
C ALA A 25 -9.03 -1.34 -2.26
N ASN A 26 -9.64 -0.33 -1.63
CA ASN A 26 -9.61 -0.20 -0.18
C ASN A 26 -10.42 -1.33 0.50
N GLY A 27 -9.71 -2.21 1.19
CA GLY A 27 -10.19 -3.44 1.78
C GLY A 27 -10.77 -3.31 3.19
N ARG A 28 -11.52 -2.25 3.51
CA ARG A 28 -12.08 -1.96 4.85
C ARG A 28 -12.87 -3.10 5.47
N ASN A 29 -13.44 -3.97 4.66
CA ASN A 29 -14.17 -5.13 5.11
C ASN A 29 -14.05 -6.31 4.11
N SER A 30 -14.39 -7.50 4.58
CA SER A 30 -14.29 -8.74 3.82
C SER A 30 -15.13 -8.76 2.53
N PHE A 31 -16.27 -8.09 2.50
CA PHE A 31 -17.13 -8.05 1.31
C PHE A 31 -16.49 -7.28 0.17
N ILE A 32 -15.83 -6.16 0.49
CA ILE A 32 -15.11 -5.36 -0.51
C ILE A 32 -13.95 -6.18 -1.08
N ILE A 33 -13.12 -6.79 -0.25
CA ILE A 33 -11.99 -7.64 -0.70
C ILE A 33 -12.50 -8.73 -1.64
N ARG A 34 -13.53 -9.46 -1.23
CA ARG A 34 -14.12 -10.55 -2.02
C ARG A 34 -14.66 -10.06 -3.36
N GLY A 35 -15.40 -8.95 -3.35
CA GLY A 35 -15.97 -8.35 -4.56
C GLY A 35 -14.91 -7.83 -5.53
N ALA A 36 -13.86 -7.16 -5.00
CA ALA A 36 -12.75 -6.64 -5.78
C ALA A 36 -11.96 -7.77 -6.47
N LEU A 37 -11.64 -8.84 -5.75
CA LEU A 37 -10.98 -10.02 -6.30
C LEU A 37 -11.80 -10.68 -7.41
N ALA A 38 -13.11 -10.87 -7.19
CA ALA A 38 -14.00 -11.44 -8.19
C ALA A 38 -14.10 -10.57 -9.45
N ALA A 39 -14.14 -9.25 -9.29
CA ALA A 39 -14.16 -8.31 -10.42
C ALA A 39 -12.85 -8.33 -11.20
N ALA A 40 -11.72 -8.28 -10.51
CA ALA A 40 -10.38 -8.33 -11.12
C ALA A 40 -10.16 -9.65 -11.87
N GLN A 41 -10.58 -10.79 -11.30
CA GLN A 41 -10.51 -12.09 -11.98
C GLN A 41 -11.32 -12.11 -13.28
N ARG A 42 -12.56 -11.58 -13.26
CA ARG A 42 -13.38 -11.46 -14.48
C ARG A 42 -12.75 -10.56 -15.54
N ALA A 43 -12.06 -9.49 -15.10
CA ALA A 43 -11.36 -8.58 -15.99
C ALA A 43 -10.00 -9.12 -16.45
N ASN A 44 -9.53 -10.25 -15.92
CA ASN A 44 -8.18 -10.78 -16.12
C ASN A 44 -7.10 -9.71 -15.90
N ALA A 45 -7.24 -8.95 -14.81
CA ALA A 45 -6.39 -7.80 -14.47
C ALA A 45 -5.75 -7.99 -13.08
N ALA A 46 -4.51 -7.52 -12.93
CA ALA A 46 -3.89 -7.40 -11.62
C ALA A 46 -4.66 -6.42 -10.74
N ILE A 47 -4.61 -6.62 -9.42
CA ILE A 47 -5.26 -5.74 -8.45
C ILE A 47 -4.37 -5.56 -7.21
N ILE A 48 -4.47 -4.40 -6.59
CA ILE A 48 -3.93 -4.12 -5.27
C ILE A 48 -5.10 -4.09 -4.28
N ILE A 49 -4.98 -4.79 -3.17
CA ILE A 49 -5.89 -4.66 -2.03
C ILE A 49 -5.14 -3.86 -0.97
N GLU A 50 -5.72 -2.75 -0.55
CA GLU A 50 -5.07 -1.82 0.36
C GLU A 50 -5.95 -1.45 1.55
N ILE A 51 -5.33 -0.88 2.56
CA ILE A 51 -6.01 -0.20 3.66
C ILE A 51 -5.09 0.90 4.20
N ALA A 52 -5.67 2.07 4.51
CA ALA A 52 -4.91 3.17 5.08
C ALA A 52 -4.58 2.93 6.56
N ARG A 53 -3.47 3.49 7.03
CA ARG A 53 -3.05 3.40 8.44
C ARG A 53 -4.13 3.91 9.41
N SER A 54 -4.84 4.98 9.04
CA SER A 54 -5.94 5.53 9.84
C SER A 54 -7.15 4.60 9.94
N GLU A 55 -7.28 3.63 9.05
CA GLU A 55 -8.39 2.68 8.95
C GLU A 55 -8.06 1.31 9.51
N GLY A 56 -6.86 0.82 9.26
CA GLY A 56 -6.40 -0.53 9.58
C GLY A 56 -5.13 -0.63 10.43
N GLY A 57 -4.56 0.50 10.85
CA GLY A 57 -3.41 0.53 11.76
C GLY A 57 -3.78 0.33 13.23
N THR A 58 -2.83 0.58 14.12
CA THR A 58 -3.04 0.52 15.57
C THR A 58 -4.09 1.54 16.03
N GLY A 59 -5.13 1.11 16.70
CA GLY A 59 -6.23 1.96 17.17
C GLY A 59 -7.26 2.33 16.10
N ALA A 60 -7.21 1.69 14.94
CA ALA A 60 -8.13 1.90 13.84
C ALA A 60 -9.52 1.29 14.09
N TYR A 61 -10.48 1.70 13.28
CA TYR A 61 -11.89 1.34 13.46
C TYR A 61 -12.38 0.19 12.57
N CYS A 62 -11.63 -0.19 11.54
CA CYS A 62 -12.04 -1.26 10.63
C CYS A 62 -11.76 -2.65 11.21
N ALA A 63 -12.66 -3.59 10.91
CA ALA A 63 -12.45 -5.00 11.25
C ALA A 63 -11.29 -5.63 10.48
N VAL A 64 -11.08 -5.21 9.24
CA VAL A 64 -9.87 -5.50 8.48
C VAL A 64 -8.80 -4.52 8.89
N ASN A 65 -7.59 -5.01 9.11
CA ASN A 65 -6.44 -4.23 9.55
C ASN A 65 -5.16 -4.76 8.89
N PHE A 66 -4.05 -4.07 9.10
CA PHE A 66 -2.76 -4.44 8.52
C PHE A 66 -2.32 -5.88 8.81
N TRP A 67 -2.68 -6.43 9.98
CA TRP A 67 -2.23 -7.76 10.42
C TRP A 67 -3.18 -8.90 10.01
N ASN A 68 -4.33 -8.61 9.40
CA ASN A 68 -5.26 -9.65 8.95
C ASN A 68 -5.64 -9.57 7.46
N ILE A 69 -5.40 -8.43 6.78
CA ILE A 69 -5.81 -8.20 5.40
C ILE A 69 -5.18 -9.20 4.41
N ALA A 70 -3.91 -9.53 4.58
CA ALA A 70 -3.21 -10.47 3.70
C ALA A 70 -3.79 -11.90 3.83
N ARG A 71 -4.05 -12.34 5.05
CA ARG A 71 -4.67 -13.65 5.32
C ARG A 71 -6.08 -13.72 4.75
N LEU A 72 -6.92 -12.73 5.02
CA LEU A 72 -8.28 -12.66 4.47
C LEU A 72 -8.28 -12.66 2.95
N THR A 73 -7.41 -11.87 2.33
CA THR A 73 -7.27 -11.83 0.87
C THR A 73 -6.86 -13.19 0.31
N ASN A 74 -5.87 -13.85 0.92
CA ASN A 74 -5.43 -15.19 0.49
C ASN A 74 -6.54 -16.23 0.65
N ASP A 75 -7.34 -16.17 1.71
CA ASP A 75 -8.48 -17.07 1.93
C ASP A 75 -9.51 -16.91 0.81
N PHE A 76 -9.89 -15.68 0.46
CA PHE A 76 -10.79 -15.42 -0.66
C PHE A 76 -10.17 -15.77 -2.03
N MET A 77 -8.88 -15.57 -2.23
CA MET A 77 -8.20 -16.03 -3.45
C MET A 77 -8.32 -17.54 -3.63
N ASN A 78 -8.18 -18.30 -2.56
CA ASN A 78 -8.36 -19.76 -2.60
C ASN A 78 -9.84 -20.15 -2.82
N GLU A 79 -10.78 -19.53 -2.12
CA GLU A 79 -12.21 -19.78 -2.25
C GLU A 79 -12.72 -19.51 -3.68
N LEU A 80 -12.30 -18.40 -4.27
CA LEU A 80 -12.76 -17.93 -5.58
C LEU A 80 -11.93 -18.46 -6.75
N GLY A 81 -10.87 -19.23 -6.50
CA GLY A 81 -9.98 -19.74 -7.54
C GLY A 81 -9.25 -18.61 -8.30
N ILE A 82 -8.82 -17.57 -7.59
CA ILE A 82 -8.13 -16.43 -8.18
C ILE A 82 -6.78 -16.85 -8.74
N THR A 83 -6.49 -16.42 -9.97
CA THR A 83 -5.24 -16.73 -10.68
C THR A 83 -4.49 -15.48 -11.14
N ILE A 84 -5.14 -14.31 -11.07
CA ILE A 84 -4.52 -13.02 -11.41
C ILE A 84 -3.55 -12.57 -10.31
N PRO A 85 -2.57 -11.71 -10.65
CA PRO A 85 -1.67 -11.11 -9.67
C PRO A 85 -2.43 -10.24 -8.65
N VAL A 86 -2.13 -10.42 -7.36
CA VAL A 86 -2.71 -9.63 -6.27
C VAL A 86 -1.58 -9.16 -5.34
N ALA A 87 -1.52 -7.87 -5.05
CA ALA A 87 -0.64 -7.30 -4.05
C ALA A 87 -1.45 -6.79 -2.85
N ILE A 88 -0.80 -6.72 -1.69
CA ILE A 88 -1.38 -6.12 -0.48
C ILE A 88 -0.58 -4.88 -0.13
N HIS A 89 -1.25 -3.76 -0.02
CA HIS A 89 -0.62 -2.46 0.18
C HIS A 89 -1.04 -1.82 1.51
N ALA A 90 -0.05 -1.40 2.29
CA ALA A 90 -0.26 -0.54 3.44
C ALA A 90 -0.25 0.91 2.94
N ASP A 91 -1.44 1.46 2.76
CA ASP A 91 -1.68 2.79 2.21
C ASP A 91 -1.55 3.87 3.29
N HIS A 92 -1.09 5.07 2.89
CA HIS A 92 -0.96 6.23 3.77
C HIS A 92 -0.37 5.88 5.14
N PHE A 93 0.81 5.25 5.14
CA PHE A 93 1.53 4.98 6.39
C PHE A 93 2.13 6.29 6.91
N GLY A 94 1.25 7.10 7.54
CA GLY A 94 1.52 8.48 7.90
C GLY A 94 2.61 8.64 8.96
N ILE A 95 3.61 9.47 8.65
CA ILE A 95 4.65 9.97 9.55
C ILE A 95 4.44 11.48 9.66
N LYS A 96 3.78 11.93 10.73
CA LYS A 96 3.34 13.33 10.85
C LYS A 96 4.35 14.22 11.55
N LYS A 97 5.26 13.64 12.32
CA LYS A 97 6.29 14.33 13.09
C LYS A 97 7.50 13.41 13.30
N PRO A 98 8.69 13.96 13.60
CA PRO A 98 9.91 13.16 13.76
C PRO A 98 9.80 12.03 14.81
N GLU A 99 9.03 12.24 15.88
CA GLU A 99 8.84 11.25 16.94
C GLU A 99 8.07 10.01 16.48
N ASP A 100 7.38 10.07 15.33
CA ASP A 100 6.66 8.94 14.76
C ASP A 100 7.60 7.94 14.06
N ILE A 101 8.84 8.34 13.74
CA ILE A 101 9.80 7.51 12.98
C ILE A 101 10.22 6.27 13.78
N GLU A 102 10.61 6.43 15.04
CA GLU A 102 11.13 5.32 15.83
C GLU A 102 10.09 4.21 16.07
N PRO A 103 8.84 4.51 16.47
CA PRO A 103 7.78 3.50 16.54
C PRO A 103 7.47 2.85 15.18
N ALA A 104 7.57 3.62 14.09
CA ALA A 104 7.27 3.13 12.75
C ALA A 104 8.21 1.99 12.31
N LYS A 105 9.48 2.01 12.71
CA LYS A 105 10.47 0.98 12.38
C LYS A 105 9.99 -0.42 12.80
N THR A 106 9.49 -0.55 14.02
CA THR A 106 8.96 -1.83 14.52
C THR A 106 7.62 -2.18 13.88
N GLU A 107 6.74 -1.19 13.69
CA GLU A 107 5.44 -1.40 13.06
C GLU A 107 5.62 -1.90 11.62
N ILE A 108 6.46 -1.28 10.80
CA ILE A 108 6.74 -1.67 9.42
C ILE A 108 7.19 -3.14 9.34
N VAL A 109 8.13 -3.56 10.17
CA VAL A 109 8.58 -4.97 10.19
C VAL A 109 7.40 -5.90 10.44
N SER A 110 6.55 -5.58 11.42
CA SER A 110 5.38 -6.40 11.76
C SER A 110 4.34 -6.49 10.63
N LEU A 111 4.23 -5.45 9.78
CA LEU A 111 3.34 -5.46 8.62
C LEU A 111 3.80 -6.48 7.57
N PHE A 112 5.10 -6.50 7.26
CA PHE A 112 5.65 -7.46 6.31
C PHE A 112 5.60 -8.89 6.85
N ASP A 113 5.80 -9.09 8.14
CA ASP A 113 5.60 -10.38 8.80
C ASP A 113 4.15 -10.86 8.71
N ALA A 114 3.18 -9.95 8.71
CA ALA A 114 1.77 -10.24 8.53
C ALA A 114 1.35 -10.47 7.05
N GLY A 115 2.26 -10.25 6.10
CA GLY A 115 2.03 -10.55 4.68
C GLY A 115 1.72 -9.34 3.79
N ILE A 116 1.92 -8.12 4.26
CA ILE A 116 1.93 -6.91 3.41
C ILE A 116 3.03 -7.07 2.37
N THR A 117 2.78 -6.62 1.14
CA THR A 117 3.73 -6.78 0.02
C THR A 117 4.17 -5.47 -0.60
N SER A 118 3.61 -4.36 -0.11
CA SER A 118 3.89 -3.00 -0.57
C SER A 118 3.47 -1.99 0.50
N ILE A 119 4.12 -0.85 0.58
CA ILE A 119 3.83 0.19 1.57
C ILE A 119 4.02 1.59 0.97
N ALA A 120 3.15 2.53 1.33
CA ALA A 120 3.33 3.96 1.09
C ALA A 120 3.82 4.65 2.36
N ILE A 121 5.03 5.19 2.37
CA ILE A 121 5.53 6.06 3.45
C ILE A 121 5.03 7.48 3.18
N ASP A 122 4.06 7.92 3.98
CA ASP A 122 3.46 9.24 3.86
C ASP A 122 3.99 10.19 4.95
N ALA A 123 5.01 10.94 4.61
CA ALA A 123 5.54 12.03 5.42
C ALA A 123 5.25 13.41 4.78
N SER A 124 4.26 13.49 3.89
CA SER A 124 3.89 14.68 3.11
C SER A 124 3.44 15.87 3.95
N HIS A 125 3.00 15.63 5.18
CA HIS A 125 2.65 16.70 6.13
C HIS A 125 3.86 17.40 6.77
N MET A 126 5.05 16.83 6.63
CA MET A 126 6.29 17.44 7.13
C MET A 126 6.96 18.30 6.04
N PRO A 127 7.83 19.25 6.44
CA PRO A 127 8.67 19.95 5.47
C PRO A 127 9.49 18.96 4.62
N ASP A 128 9.73 19.29 3.35
CA ASP A 128 10.35 18.39 2.35
C ASP A 128 11.63 17.70 2.84
N ALA A 129 12.53 18.44 3.50
CA ALA A 129 13.75 17.88 4.07
C ALA A 129 13.48 16.81 5.14
N HIS A 130 12.44 16.98 5.95
CA HIS A 130 12.02 16.00 6.97
C HIS A 130 11.28 14.81 6.34
N ASN A 131 10.49 15.06 5.30
CA ASN A 131 9.88 14.00 4.51
C ASN A 131 10.95 13.08 3.91
N LEU A 132 11.94 13.65 3.25
CA LEU A 132 13.06 12.90 2.69
C LEU A 132 13.81 12.10 3.76
N LEU A 133 14.14 12.72 4.90
CA LEU A 133 14.81 12.04 6.02
C LEU A 133 13.99 10.88 6.57
N ALA A 134 12.68 11.05 6.75
CA ALA A 134 11.79 9.96 7.22
C ALA A 134 11.82 8.77 6.25
N ASN A 135 11.76 9.01 4.95
CA ASN A 135 11.85 7.96 3.94
C ASN A 135 13.23 7.26 3.96
N ILE A 136 14.33 8.01 4.07
CA ILE A 136 15.68 7.44 4.18
C ILE A 136 15.82 6.59 5.44
N GLU A 137 15.31 7.05 6.60
CA GLU A 137 15.42 6.31 7.86
C GLU A 137 14.55 5.06 7.91
N LEU A 138 13.38 5.06 7.25
CA LEU A 138 12.45 3.95 7.29
C LEU A 138 12.72 2.90 6.19
N SER A 139 13.29 3.29 5.05
CA SER A 139 13.55 2.37 3.93
C SER A 139 14.36 1.12 4.30
N PRO A 140 15.35 1.13 5.23
CA PRO A 140 16.06 -0.09 5.62
C PRO A 140 15.19 -1.16 6.30
N TYR A 141 14.01 -0.79 6.81
CA TYR A 141 13.05 -1.70 7.46
C TYR A 141 12.07 -2.31 6.47
N ILE A 142 12.11 -1.88 5.21
CA ILE A 142 11.27 -2.39 4.12
C ILE A 142 12.07 -3.45 3.37
N PRO A 143 11.57 -4.70 3.25
CA PRO A 143 12.27 -5.74 2.52
C PRO A 143 12.55 -5.34 1.07
N GLY A 144 13.74 -5.60 0.55
CA GLY A 144 14.15 -5.20 -0.81
C GLY A 144 13.29 -5.81 -1.94
N TRP A 145 12.50 -6.84 -1.64
CA TRP A 145 11.52 -7.41 -2.57
C TRP A 145 10.18 -6.66 -2.58
N ALA A 146 9.87 -5.88 -1.53
CA ALA A 146 8.59 -5.18 -1.39
C ALA A 146 8.49 -3.96 -2.32
N GLY A 147 7.26 -3.54 -2.61
CA GLY A 147 6.97 -2.25 -3.24
C GLY A 147 7.09 -1.13 -2.19
N LEU A 148 7.71 -0.03 -2.58
CA LEU A 148 7.77 1.20 -1.79
C LEU A 148 7.20 2.34 -2.62
N GLU A 149 6.24 3.04 -2.05
CA GLU A 149 5.71 4.31 -2.52
C GLU A 149 6.12 5.42 -1.55
N THR A 150 6.41 6.58 -2.08
CA THR A 150 6.72 7.78 -1.30
C THR A 150 5.82 8.92 -1.74
N GLU A 151 5.40 9.76 -0.81
CA GLU A 151 4.46 10.84 -1.10
C GLU A 151 5.12 12.21 -1.00
N VAL A 152 4.80 13.08 -1.96
CA VAL A 152 5.32 14.45 -2.05
C VAL A 152 4.18 15.44 -1.97
N GLY A 153 4.24 16.32 -0.98
CA GLY A 153 3.23 17.36 -0.77
C GLY A 153 1.84 16.83 -0.43
N GLU A 154 0.94 17.74 -0.13
CA GLU A 154 -0.48 17.42 0.09
C GLU A 154 -1.27 17.64 -1.20
N ILE A 155 -2.39 16.93 -1.36
CA ILE A 155 -3.38 17.25 -2.38
C ILE A 155 -3.90 18.66 -2.07
N LYS A 156 -3.48 19.64 -2.86
CA LYS A 156 -3.73 21.08 -2.62
C LYS A 156 -5.19 21.51 -2.87
N GLY A 157 -6.09 20.55 -3.16
CA GLY A 157 -7.50 20.83 -3.40
C GLY A 157 -7.69 21.87 -4.52
N LYS A 158 -8.19 23.07 -4.18
CA LYS A 158 -8.38 24.15 -5.17
C LYS A 158 -7.08 24.75 -5.71
N LEU A 159 -5.94 24.51 -5.09
CA LEU A 159 -4.63 25.03 -5.50
C LEU A 159 -3.94 24.15 -6.55
N GLY A 160 -4.52 22.99 -6.86
CA GLY A 160 -4.05 22.10 -7.93
C GLY A 160 -3.13 20.98 -7.46
N LEU A 161 -2.43 20.35 -8.40
CA LEU A 161 -1.47 19.27 -8.18
C LEU A 161 -0.13 19.83 -7.71
N SER A 162 0.66 19.00 -7.06
CA SER A 162 2.08 19.28 -6.83
C SER A 162 2.80 19.45 -8.18
N THR A 163 3.77 20.34 -8.20
CA THR A 163 4.58 20.59 -9.41
C THR A 163 5.64 19.49 -9.57
N ASP A 164 6.13 19.29 -10.80
CA ASP A 164 7.26 18.36 -11.07
C ASP A 164 8.48 18.71 -10.22
N GLN A 165 8.68 19.99 -9.90
CA GLN A 165 9.79 20.47 -9.09
C GLN A 165 9.65 20.12 -7.60
N GLU A 166 8.42 19.97 -7.10
CA GLU A 166 8.15 19.47 -5.74
C GLU A 166 8.30 17.94 -5.66
N ALA A 167 8.21 17.25 -6.78
CA ALA A 167 8.31 15.78 -6.86
C ALA A 167 9.75 15.28 -7.13
N LEU A 168 10.66 16.15 -7.58
CA LEU A 168 12.08 15.86 -7.91
C LEU A 168 13.02 16.23 -6.76
#